data_9994c439c4a6aed6ca544a5912ca280e
#
_entry.id   9994c439c4a6aed6ca544a5912ca280e
#
_cell.length_a   1.000
_cell.length_b   1.000
_cell.length_c   1.000
_cell.angle_alpha   90.00
_cell.angle_beta   90.00
_cell.angle_gamma   90.00
#
_symmetry.space_group_name_H-M   'P 1'
#
loop_
_entity.id
_entity.type
_entity.pdbx_description
1 polymer ?
#
loop_
_entity_poly.entity_id
_entity_poly.type
_entity_poly.pdbx_seq_one_letter_code
_entity_poly.pdbx_strand_id
1 'polypeptide(L)'
;MASMYTMLIKGYTDYDVATKTGLGGTKICFDAMTNNQIDLYPEYTGTGLLAILQPSQKDIDAVTGDKEKTYTYVKTAFEKRYHIKWLQPIGFNNAYALMMRKKQAGDLGVKTITNLKQYLERK
;
A
#
# COMPACT_ATOMS: atom_id res chain seq x y z
N MET A 1 6.39 1.20 -11.94
CA MET A 1 7.35 1.62 -10.87
C MET A 1 8.69 0.90 -10.97
N ALA A 2 8.78 -0.43 -11.12
CA ALA A 2 10.07 -1.12 -11.23
C ALA A 2 11.02 -0.51 -12.28
N SER A 3 10.53 -0.23 -13.50
CA SER A 3 11.32 0.40 -14.56
C SER A 3 11.87 1.78 -14.19
N MET A 4 11.11 2.59 -13.43
CA MET A 4 11.59 3.90 -12.95
C MET A 4 12.77 3.73 -11.99
N TYR A 5 12.64 2.83 -11.02
CA TYR A 5 13.74 2.56 -10.08
C TYR A 5 14.97 2.02 -10.81
N THR A 6 14.79 1.11 -11.78
CA THR A 6 15.90 0.61 -12.59
C THR A 6 16.64 1.74 -13.31
N MET A 7 15.89 2.68 -13.93
CA MET A 7 16.51 3.82 -14.62
C MET A 7 17.22 4.77 -13.65
N LEU A 8 16.63 5.04 -12.49
CA LEU A 8 17.25 5.91 -11.47
C LEU A 8 18.54 5.27 -10.92
N ILE A 9 18.49 4.01 -10.52
CA ILE A 9 19.67 3.33 -9.95
C ILE A 9 20.79 3.27 -11.00
N LYS A 10 20.50 2.84 -12.24
CA LYS A 10 21.52 2.79 -13.30
C LYS A 10 22.02 4.17 -13.75
N GLY A 11 21.19 5.21 -13.63
CA GLY A 11 21.57 6.57 -14.02
C GLY A 11 22.41 7.31 -13.00
N TYR A 12 22.34 6.92 -11.72
CA TYR A 12 23.00 7.62 -10.62
C TYR A 12 23.98 6.77 -9.82
N THR A 13 24.12 5.50 -10.16
CA THR A 13 25.05 4.57 -9.48
C THR A 13 25.66 3.59 -10.47
N ASP A 14 26.73 2.92 -10.07
CA ASP A 14 27.39 1.85 -10.85
C ASP A 14 26.78 0.46 -10.56
N TYR A 15 25.62 0.40 -9.90
CA TYR A 15 24.97 -0.88 -9.61
C TYR A 15 24.26 -1.47 -10.83
N ASP A 16 24.45 -2.77 -11.03
CA ASP A 16 23.59 -3.54 -11.93
C ASP A 16 22.25 -3.83 -11.29
N VAL A 17 21.17 -3.69 -12.09
CA VAL A 17 19.81 -3.90 -11.64
C VAL A 17 19.15 -5.03 -12.44
N ALA A 18 18.83 -6.11 -11.74
CA ALA A 18 17.96 -7.16 -12.25
C ALA A 18 16.52 -6.93 -11.79
N THR A 19 15.56 -6.95 -12.70
CA THR A 19 14.15 -6.76 -12.35
C THR A 19 13.42 -8.08 -12.26
N LYS A 20 12.71 -8.30 -11.14
CA LYS A 20 11.75 -9.42 -10.97
C LYS A 20 10.33 -8.86 -10.98
N THR A 21 9.70 -8.87 -12.14
CA THR A 21 8.32 -8.42 -12.33
C THR A 21 7.35 -9.60 -12.31
N GLY A 22 6.06 -9.32 -12.01
CA GLY A 22 5.02 -10.36 -12.01
C GLY A 22 5.02 -11.29 -10.80
N LEU A 23 5.70 -10.93 -9.72
CA LEU A 23 5.70 -11.72 -8.47
C LEU A 23 4.31 -11.86 -7.85
N GLY A 24 3.43 -10.86 -8.07
CA GLY A 24 2.07 -10.88 -7.53
C GLY A 24 1.83 -9.78 -6.49
N GLY A 25 1.06 -10.09 -5.45
CA GLY A 25 0.66 -9.11 -4.44
C GLY A 25 1.71 -8.86 -3.34
N THR A 26 1.37 -7.93 -2.46
CA THR A 26 2.19 -7.46 -1.32
C THR A 26 2.87 -8.59 -0.55
N LYS A 27 2.11 -9.64 -0.17
CA LYS A 27 2.68 -10.73 0.63
C LYS A 27 3.81 -11.46 -0.08
N ILE A 28 3.68 -11.71 -1.38
CA ILE A 28 4.71 -12.41 -2.17
C ILE A 28 5.97 -11.55 -2.31
N CYS A 29 5.79 -10.23 -2.52
CA CYS A 29 6.92 -9.30 -2.55
C CYS A 29 7.61 -9.21 -1.19
N PHE A 30 6.85 -9.16 -0.11
CA PHE A 30 7.37 -9.14 1.25
C PHE A 30 8.13 -10.44 1.59
N ASP A 31 7.56 -11.60 1.27
CA ASP A 31 8.22 -12.89 1.46
C ASP A 31 9.52 -13.00 0.63
N ALA A 32 9.52 -12.50 -0.61
CA ALA A 32 10.72 -12.45 -1.44
C ALA A 32 11.81 -11.53 -0.84
N MET A 33 11.42 -10.39 -0.25
CA MET A 33 12.34 -9.49 0.45
C MET A 33 12.95 -10.15 1.69
N THR A 34 12.12 -10.76 2.54
CA THR A 34 12.59 -11.40 3.79
C THR A 34 13.44 -12.65 3.53
N ASN A 35 13.28 -13.29 2.36
CA ASN A 35 14.10 -14.42 1.91
C ASN A 35 15.31 -14.00 1.04
N ASN A 36 15.67 -12.72 1.02
CA ASN A 36 16.81 -12.17 0.25
C ASN A 36 16.74 -12.48 -1.26
N GLN A 37 15.54 -12.62 -1.80
CA GLN A 37 15.33 -12.86 -3.22
C GLN A 37 15.21 -11.58 -4.04
N ILE A 38 14.89 -10.47 -3.37
CA ILE A 38 14.88 -9.11 -3.90
C ILE A 38 15.44 -8.15 -2.85
N ASP A 39 16.06 -7.04 -3.30
CA ASP A 39 16.68 -6.04 -2.45
C ASP A 39 15.82 -4.80 -2.25
N LEU A 40 14.87 -4.56 -3.14
CA LEU A 40 14.00 -3.38 -3.15
C LEU A 40 12.67 -3.67 -3.83
N TYR A 41 11.57 -3.19 -3.24
CA TYR A 41 10.29 -3.10 -3.92
C TYR A 41 9.47 -1.90 -3.41
N PRO A 42 8.58 -1.33 -4.24
CA PRO A 42 7.67 -0.27 -3.82
C PRO A 42 6.49 -0.85 -3.03
N GLU A 43 6.21 -0.25 -1.89
CA GLU A 43 5.05 -0.62 -1.06
C GLU A 43 4.32 0.63 -0.55
N TYR A 44 3.06 0.48 -0.20
CA TYR A 44 2.25 1.53 0.40
C TYR A 44 2.24 1.41 1.92
N THR A 45 2.35 2.54 2.62
CA THR A 45 2.33 2.57 4.10
C THR A 45 1.07 1.96 4.68
N GLY A 46 -0.09 2.24 4.08
CA GLY A 46 -1.36 1.62 4.48
C GLY A 46 -1.36 0.09 4.30
N THR A 47 -0.79 -0.40 3.21
CA THR A 47 -0.67 -1.85 2.97
C THR A 47 0.33 -2.49 3.93
N GLY A 48 1.48 -1.86 4.16
CA GLY A 48 2.44 -2.29 5.16
C GLY A 48 1.83 -2.39 6.55
N LEU A 49 1.02 -1.40 6.95
CA LEU A 49 0.31 -1.39 8.23
C LEU A 49 -0.71 -2.52 8.34
N LEU A 50 -1.65 -2.59 7.37
CA LEU A 50 -2.85 -3.41 7.50
C LEU A 50 -2.67 -4.86 7.01
N ALA A 51 -1.82 -5.09 6.00
CA ALA A 51 -1.66 -6.42 5.41
C ALA A 51 -0.44 -7.18 5.96
N ILE A 52 0.63 -6.48 6.38
CA ILE A 52 1.86 -7.12 6.85
C ILE A 52 1.99 -7.03 8.38
N LEU A 53 1.96 -5.81 8.94
CA LEU A 53 2.16 -5.62 10.39
C LEU A 53 0.98 -6.09 11.22
N GLN A 54 -0.24 -5.86 10.77
CA GLN A 54 -1.50 -6.23 11.43
C GLN A 54 -1.50 -5.90 12.94
N PRO A 55 -1.26 -4.65 13.33
CA PRO A 55 -1.22 -4.27 14.74
C PRO A 55 -2.61 -4.29 15.36
N SER A 56 -2.70 -3.97 16.67
CA SER A 56 -3.98 -3.86 17.36
C SER A 56 -4.86 -2.75 16.74
N GLN A 57 -6.19 -2.86 16.88
CA GLN A 57 -7.11 -1.83 16.39
C GLN A 57 -6.79 -0.47 17.03
N LYS A 58 -6.41 -0.45 18.31
CA LYS A 58 -5.99 0.77 19.02
C LYS A 58 -4.80 1.46 18.33
N ASP A 59 -3.80 0.69 17.90
CA ASP A 59 -2.63 1.23 17.20
C ASP A 59 -3.00 1.74 15.81
N ILE A 60 -3.88 1.01 15.10
CA ILE A 60 -4.42 1.44 13.81
C ILE A 60 -5.11 2.80 13.95
N ASP A 61 -6.04 2.93 14.90
CA ASP A 61 -6.80 4.15 15.11
C ASP A 61 -5.90 5.34 15.51
N ALA A 62 -4.81 5.08 16.24
CA ALA A 62 -3.86 6.10 16.65
C ALA A 62 -3.04 6.71 15.51
N VAL A 63 -2.82 5.97 14.42
CA VAL A 63 -1.96 6.41 13.31
C VAL A 63 -2.72 6.69 12.01
N THR A 64 -3.92 6.11 11.83
CA THR A 64 -4.74 6.29 10.63
C THR A 64 -5.29 7.72 10.55
N GLY A 65 -5.28 8.29 9.35
CA GLY A 65 -5.71 9.68 9.11
C GLY A 65 -4.56 10.70 9.12
N ASP A 66 -3.38 10.32 9.61
CA ASP A 66 -2.17 11.13 9.57
C ASP A 66 -1.07 10.35 8.81
N LYS A 67 -0.66 10.87 7.65
CA LYS A 67 0.32 10.22 6.77
C LYS A 67 1.68 10.06 7.44
N GLU A 68 2.13 11.07 8.17
CA GLU A 68 3.44 11.07 8.81
C GLU A 68 3.48 10.09 9.99
N LYS A 69 2.42 10.04 10.79
CA LYS A 69 2.29 9.06 11.88
C LYS A 69 2.25 7.64 11.34
N THR A 70 1.45 7.39 10.29
CA THR A 70 1.38 6.08 9.65
C THR A 70 2.74 5.66 9.11
N TYR A 71 3.43 6.55 8.39
CA TYR A 71 4.77 6.27 7.86
C TYR A 71 5.77 5.97 8.97
N THR A 72 5.83 6.81 10.00
CA THR A 72 6.76 6.65 11.12
C THR A 72 6.53 5.33 11.87
N TYR A 73 5.26 4.99 12.11
CA TYR A 73 4.91 3.72 12.75
C TYR A 73 5.36 2.53 11.91
N VAL A 74 5.01 2.51 10.63
CA VAL A 74 5.35 1.42 9.70
C VAL A 74 6.86 1.27 9.58
N LYS A 75 7.58 2.38 9.34
CA LYS A 75 9.05 2.40 9.25
C LYS A 75 9.70 1.79 10.49
N THR A 76 9.32 2.25 11.67
CA THR A 76 9.90 1.78 12.94
C THR A 76 9.58 0.31 13.21
N ALA A 77 8.35 -0.11 12.93
CA ALA A 77 7.92 -1.49 13.15
C ALA A 77 8.61 -2.47 12.19
N PHE A 78 8.77 -2.10 10.91
CA PHE A 78 9.49 -2.95 9.93
C PHE A 78 10.96 -3.07 10.25
N GLU A 79 11.61 -1.98 10.64
CA GLU A 79 13.02 -2.02 11.03
C GLU A 79 13.24 -2.92 12.26
N LYS A 80 12.38 -2.78 13.27
CA LYS A 80 12.46 -3.57 14.50
C LYS A 80 12.14 -5.06 14.31
N ARG A 81 11.11 -5.39 13.50
CA ARG A 81 10.61 -6.78 13.36
C ARG A 81 11.31 -7.57 12.27
N TYR A 82 11.67 -6.90 11.18
CA TYR A 82 12.10 -7.57 9.94
C TYR A 82 13.47 -7.10 9.45
N HIS A 83 14.08 -6.08 10.11
CA HIS A 83 15.32 -5.44 9.65
C HIS A 83 15.22 -4.84 8.26
N ILE A 84 13.99 -4.45 7.84
CA ILE A 84 13.70 -3.81 6.57
C ILE A 84 13.58 -2.30 6.76
N LYS A 85 14.36 -1.56 5.98
CA LYS A 85 14.36 -0.09 6.00
C LYS A 85 13.31 0.46 5.03
N TRP A 86 12.39 1.27 5.53
CA TRP A 86 11.50 2.08 4.72
C TRP A 86 12.20 3.38 4.32
N LEU A 87 12.30 3.61 3.01
CA LEU A 87 12.83 4.86 2.47
C LEU A 87 11.75 5.95 2.48
N GLN A 88 12.14 7.19 2.17
CA GLN A 88 11.21 8.32 2.12
C GLN A 88 10.07 8.08 1.12
N PRO A 89 8.84 8.51 1.44
CA PRO A 89 7.70 8.39 0.53
C PRO A 89 7.94 9.16 -0.77
N ILE A 90 7.47 8.58 -1.89
CA ILE A 90 7.59 9.21 -3.23
C ILE A 90 6.56 10.34 -3.43
N GLY A 91 5.64 10.53 -2.49
CA GLY A 91 4.76 11.70 -2.47
C GLY A 91 3.46 11.59 -3.26
N PHE A 92 3.02 10.41 -3.72
CA PHE A 92 1.69 10.24 -4.29
C PHE A 92 0.74 9.45 -3.38
N ASN A 93 -0.56 9.64 -3.58
CA ASN A 93 -1.60 8.95 -2.84
C ASN A 93 -2.33 7.97 -3.77
N ASN A 94 -2.51 6.73 -3.29
CA ASN A 94 -3.33 5.73 -3.95
C ASN A 94 -4.54 5.41 -3.06
N ALA A 95 -5.73 5.81 -3.50
CA ALA A 95 -6.96 5.64 -2.74
C ALA A 95 -7.90 4.65 -3.42
N TYR A 96 -8.63 3.90 -2.61
CA TYR A 96 -9.74 3.08 -3.12
C TYR A 96 -10.96 3.95 -3.40
N ALA A 97 -11.67 3.64 -4.49
CA ALA A 97 -12.97 4.20 -4.80
C ALA A 97 -13.97 3.08 -5.07
N LEU A 98 -15.18 3.21 -4.54
CA LEU A 98 -16.29 2.34 -4.91
C LEU A 98 -16.84 2.79 -6.26
N MET A 99 -16.93 1.88 -7.21
CA MET A 99 -17.45 2.14 -8.55
C MET A 99 -18.70 1.32 -8.80
N MET A 100 -19.69 1.96 -9.44
CA MET A 100 -20.93 1.33 -9.86
C MET A 100 -21.27 1.77 -11.28
N ARG A 101 -21.93 0.91 -12.07
CA ARG A 101 -22.39 1.31 -13.41
C ARG A 101 -23.36 2.49 -13.30
N LYS A 102 -23.14 3.54 -14.11
CA LYS A 102 -23.90 4.80 -14.05
C LYS A 102 -25.42 4.57 -14.12
N LYS A 103 -25.87 3.69 -15.04
CA LYS A 103 -27.28 3.34 -15.16
C LYS A 103 -27.81 2.73 -13.87
N GLN A 104 -27.12 1.72 -13.32
CA GLN A 104 -27.51 1.04 -12.09
C GLN A 104 -27.53 2.00 -10.88
N ALA A 105 -26.52 2.86 -10.76
CA ALA A 105 -26.49 3.88 -9.72
C ALA A 105 -27.68 4.84 -9.81
N GLY A 106 -28.06 5.24 -11.02
CA GLY A 106 -29.25 6.06 -11.27
C GLY A 106 -30.54 5.36 -10.91
N ASP A 107 -30.73 4.12 -11.38
CA ASP A 107 -31.93 3.31 -11.12
C ASP A 107 -32.16 3.06 -9.61
N LEU A 108 -31.06 2.93 -8.84
CA LEU A 108 -31.07 2.69 -7.40
C LEU A 108 -31.00 3.97 -6.54
N GLY A 109 -30.84 5.14 -7.16
CA GLY A 109 -30.69 6.42 -6.45
C GLY A 109 -29.39 6.52 -5.63
N VAL A 110 -28.34 5.73 -5.97
CA VAL A 110 -27.08 5.66 -5.24
C VAL A 110 -26.06 6.62 -5.85
N LYS A 111 -25.69 7.66 -5.11
CA LYS A 111 -24.67 8.65 -5.49
C LYS A 111 -23.50 8.70 -4.51
N THR A 112 -23.68 8.20 -3.29
CA THR A 112 -22.71 8.23 -2.21
C THR A 112 -22.67 6.88 -1.48
N ILE A 113 -21.61 6.65 -0.68
CA ILE A 113 -21.54 5.46 0.19
C ILE A 113 -22.71 5.44 1.16
N THR A 114 -23.14 6.60 1.68
CA THR A 114 -24.30 6.71 2.57
C THR A 114 -25.59 6.26 1.87
N ASN A 115 -25.80 6.67 0.59
CA ASN A 115 -26.97 6.20 -0.17
C ASN A 115 -26.92 4.69 -0.41
N LEU A 116 -25.74 4.13 -0.66
CA LEU A 116 -25.58 2.68 -0.80
C LEU A 116 -25.92 1.95 0.49
N LYS A 117 -25.44 2.43 1.64
CA LYS A 117 -25.80 1.89 2.96
C LYS A 117 -27.32 1.91 3.16
N GLN A 118 -27.97 3.06 2.98
CA GLN A 118 -29.41 3.20 3.12
C GLN A 118 -30.21 2.28 2.19
N TYR A 119 -29.74 2.07 0.96
CA TYR A 119 -30.35 1.14 0.03
C TYR A 119 -30.26 -0.32 0.52
N LEU A 120 -29.11 -0.72 1.08
CA LEU A 120 -28.91 -2.07 1.60
C LEU A 120 -29.71 -2.34 2.88
N GLU A 121 -29.93 -1.34 3.72
CA GLU A 121 -30.71 -1.43 4.96
C GLU A 121 -32.23 -1.51 4.71
N ARG A 122 -32.70 -1.16 3.49
CA ARG A 122 -34.12 -1.23 3.09
C ARG A 122 -34.52 -2.57 2.45
N LYS A 123 -33.54 -3.45 2.21
CA LYS A 123 -33.75 -4.80 1.68
C LYS A 123 -33.83 -5.83 2.79
#